data_7f4e4e09680450fa9e3becca9515b928
#
_entry.id   7f4e4e09680450fa9e3becca9515b928
#
_cell.length_a   1.000
_cell.length_b   1.000
_cell.length_c   1.000
_cell.angle_alpha   90.00
_cell.angle_beta   90.00
_cell.angle_gamma   90.00
#
_symmetry.space_group_name_H-M   'P 1'
#
loop_
_entity.id
_entity.type
_entity.pdbx_description
1 polymer ?
#
loop_
_entity_poly.entity_id
_entity_poly.type
_entity_poly.pdbx_seq_one_letter_code
_entity_poly.pdbx_strand_id
1 'polypeptide(L)'
;MAQKVDYAALKKGGYMRQKQKGYGSLRLAVVGGNLTAENIKTVAEVAEKYGRGYVHMTSRQGIEIPFIKVEELAEVKEALAKGGVGTGVCGPRVRTVTACQGSEVCPSGCIDTYTLAKELDERYFGRELPHKFKFGVTAVSYTHLRAH
;
A
#
# COMPACT_ATOMS: atom_id res chain seq x y z
N MET A 1 19.25 5.95 27.24
CA MET A 1 19.50 4.69 26.48
C MET A 1 18.63 4.70 25.24
N ALA A 2 19.20 4.74 24.04
CA ALA A 2 18.40 4.73 22.80
C ALA A 2 17.70 3.38 22.69
N GLN A 3 16.38 3.42 22.69
CA GLN A 3 15.54 2.23 22.55
C GLN A 3 15.87 1.57 21.20
N LYS A 4 16.28 0.31 21.23
CA LYS A 4 16.66 -0.44 20.04
C LYS A 4 15.40 -0.63 19.16
N VAL A 5 15.34 0.07 18.04
CA VAL A 5 14.19 0.03 17.12
C VAL A 5 14.07 -1.37 16.50
N ASP A 6 12.94 -2.02 16.71
CA ASP A 6 12.64 -3.31 16.07
C ASP A 6 12.10 -3.11 14.64
N TYR A 7 13.02 -3.03 13.70
CA TYR A 7 12.67 -2.93 12.28
C TYR A 7 11.93 -4.14 11.70
N ALA A 8 12.01 -5.32 12.34
CA ALA A 8 11.27 -6.48 11.89
C ALA A 8 9.77 -6.35 12.20
N ALA A 9 9.45 -5.84 13.38
CA ALA A 9 8.06 -5.52 13.75
C ALA A 9 7.51 -4.37 12.89
N LEU A 10 8.27 -3.31 12.70
CA LEU A 10 7.87 -2.16 11.87
C LEU A 10 7.61 -2.55 10.41
N LYS A 11 8.42 -3.46 9.86
CA LYS A 11 8.27 -4.00 8.51
C LYS A 11 6.93 -4.71 8.32
N LYS A 12 6.43 -5.43 9.31
CA LYS A 12 5.11 -6.08 9.26
C LYS A 12 3.98 -5.07 9.01
N GLY A 13 4.10 -3.87 9.56
CA GLY A 13 3.16 -2.75 9.37
C GLY A 13 3.48 -1.83 8.19
N GLY A 14 4.25 -2.30 7.21
CA GLY A 14 4.52 -1.55 5.97
C GLY A 14 5.65 -0.51 6.05
N TYR A 15 6.33 -0.38 7.19
CA TYR A 15 7.48 0.54 7.32
C TYR A 15 8.78 -0.16 6.96
N MET A 16 9.37 0.24 5.85
CA MET A 16 10.57 -0.37 5.29
C MET A 16 11.81 0.44 5.67
N ARG A 17 12.80 -0.23 6.27
CA ARG A 17 14.10 0.40 6.52
C ARG A 17 14.73 0.87 5.22
N GLN A 18 15.28 2.08 5.22
CA GLN A 18 16.04 2.62 4.10
C GLN A 18 17.54 2.78 4.47
N LYS A 19 18.34 3.32 3.54
CA LYS A 19 19.80 3.48 3.71
C LYS A 19 20.15 4.40 4.87
N GLN A 20 19.39 5.49 5.05
CA GLN A 20 19.62 6.49 6.09
C GLN A 20 19.14 5.95 7.44
N LYS A 21 20.00 6.03 8.46
CA LYS A 21 19.68 5.62 9.83
C LYS A 21 18.56 6.50 10.39
N GLY A 22 17.60 5.90 11.10
CA GLY A 22 16.46 6.59 11.70
C GLY A 22 15.32 6.90 10.74
N TYR A 23 15.47 6.64 9.44
CA TYR A 23 14.47 6.85 8.42
C TYR A 23 13.99 5.54 7.80
N GLY A 24 12.79 5.56 7.28
CA GLY A 24 12.22 4.49 6.49
C GLY A 24 11.21 4.96 5.48
N SER A 25 10.76 4.06 4.62
CA SER A 25 9.70 4.28 3.66
C SER A 25 8.41 3.63 4.16
N LEU A 26 7.34 4.38 4.25
CA LEU A 26 6.03 3.88 4.65
C LEU A 26 5.22 3.51 3.41
N ARG A 27 4.87 2.24 3.31
CA ARG A 27 4.01 1.72 2.24
C ARG A 27 2.55 1.91 2.61
N LEU A 28 1.76 2.44 1.67
CA LEU A 28 0.32 2.62 1.82
C LEU A 28 -0.46 1.44 1.24
N ALA A 29 -1.65 1.20 1.77
CA ALA A 29 -2.61 0.23 1.24
C ALA A 29 -3.47 0.93 0.17
N VAL A 30 -3.20 0.61 -1.09
CA VAL A 30 -3.94 1.15 -2.24
C VAL A 30 -4.56 -0.01 -2.99
N VAL A 31 -5.86 -0.22 -2.82
CA VAL A 31 -6.59 -1.34 -3.43
C VAL A 31 -6.86 -1.04 -4.89
N GLY A 32 -6.44 -1.95 -5.77
CA GLY A 32 -6.67 -1.83 -7.21
C GLY A 32 -6.06 -0.58 -7.86
N GLY A 33 -5.13 0.09 -7.18
CA GLY A 33 -4.56 1.35 -7.67
C GLY A 33 -5.47 2.57 -7.54
N ASN A 34 -6.62 2.43 -6.88
CA ASN A 34 -7.61 3.50 -6.77
C ASN A 34 -7.44 4.31 -5.50
N LEU A 35 -7.40 5.63 -5.65
CA LEU A 35 -7.41 6.62 -4.58
C LEU A 35 -8.37 7.73 -4.95
N THR A 36 -9.14 8.20 -3.98
CA THR A 36 -9.96 9.40 -4.16
C THR A 36 -9.07 10.66 -4.18
N ALA A 37 -9.59 11.76 -4.71
CA ALA A 37 -8.89 13.04 -4.66
C ALA A 37 -8.55 13.47 -3.23
N GLU A 38 -9.41 13.16 -2.27
CA GLU A 38 -9.19 13.43 -0.85
C GLU A 38 -8.04 12.59 -0.27
N ASN A 39 -8.00 11.29 -0.60
CA ASN A 39 -6.86 10.45 -0.21
C ASN A 39 -5.54 10.97 -0.77
N ILE A 40 -5.53 11.42 -2.03
CA ILE A 40 -4.32 11.96 -2.67
C ILE A 40 -3.86 13.24 -1.97
N LYS A 41 -4.77 14.15 -1.61
CA LYS A 41 -4.43 15.37 -0.84
C LYS A 41 -3.80 15.02 0.50
N THR A 42 -4.43 14.12 1.26
CA THR A 42 -3.88 13.65 2.54
C THR A 42 -2.48 13.06 2.38
N VAL A 43 -2.26 12.24 1.36
CA VAL A 43 -0.95 11.65 1.08
C VAL A 43 0.08 12.73 0.74
N ALA A 44 -0.30 13.74 -0.05
CA ALA A 44 0.57 14.86 -0.40
C ALA A 44 0.96 15.68 0.85
N GLU A 45 -0.01 16.05 1.68
CA GLU A 45 0.22 16.80 2.93
C GLU A 45 1.16 16.03 3.89
N VAL A 46 0.95 14.73 4.03
CA VAL A 46 1.81 13.88 4.87
C VAL A 46 3.22 13.78 4.27
N ALA A 47 3.34 13.65 2.95
CA ALA A 47 4.64 13.60 2.28
C ALA A 47 5.41 14.93 2.41
N GLU A 48 4.72 16.07 2.36
CA GLU A 48 5.31 17.39 2.57
C GLU A 48 5.76 17.59 4.02
N LYS A 49 4.89 17.23 4.98
CA LYS A 49 5.14 17.49 6.40
C LYS A 49 6.19 16.56 7.01
N TYR A 50 6.13 15.27 6.72
CA TYR A 50 6.92 14.23 7.39
C TYR A 50 7.97 13.57 6.49
N GLY A 51 7.81 13.67 5.17
CA GLY A 51 8.72 13.14 4.17
C GLY A 51 9.64 14.23 3.58
N ARG A 52 9.84 14.15 2.27
CA ARG A 52 10.62 15.15 1.50
C ARG A 52 9.81 15.77 0.37
N GLY A 53 8.48 15.87 0.52
CA GLY A 53 7.59 16.46 -0.46
C GLY A 53 7.36 15.62 -1.72
N TYR A 54 7.66 14.31 -1.68
CA TYR A 54 7.37 13.43 -2.81
C TYR A 54 6.96 12.04 -2.33
N VAL A 55 6.33 11.29 -3.23
CA VAL A 55 5.95 9.89 -3.05
C VAL A 55 6.56 9.03 -4.15
N HIS A 56 6.73 7.75 -3.87
CA HIS A 56 7.18 6.77 -4.85
C HIS A 56 6.02 5.85 -5.23
N MET A 57 5.70 5.81 -6.54
CA MET A 57 4.71 4.87 -7.08
C MET A 57 5.35 3.51 -7.28
N THR A 58 4.76 2.48 -6.68
CA THR A 58 5.30 1.11 -6.77
C THR A 58 4.78 0.36 -8.00
N SER A 59 5.50 -0.65 -8.46
CA SER A 59 5.08 -1.52 -9.57
C SER A 59 3.79 -2.31 -9.29
N ARG A 60 3.31 -2.32 -8.05
CA ARG A 60 2.07 -2.98 -7.63
C ARG A 60 0.95 -1.97 -7.32
N GLN A 61 0.87 -0.90 -8.09
CA GLN A 61 -0.19 0.11 -7.95
C GLN A 61 -0.28 0.74 -6.54
N GLY A 62 0.79 0.66 -5.77
CA GLY A 62 0.84 1.22 -4.43
C GLY A 62 1.67 2.49 -4.36
N ILE A 63 1.62 3.14 -3.20
CA ILE A 63 2.39 4.34 -2.90
C ILE A 63 3.28 4.06 -1.70
N GLU A 64 4.49 4.60 -1.73
CA GLU A 64 5.40 4.67 -0.59
C GLU A 64 5.78 6.12 -0.33
N ILE A 65 5.78 6.51 0.94
CA ILE A 65 6.30 7.81 1.38
C ILE A 65 7.67 7.56 1.99
N PRO A 66 8.76 7.95 1.31
CA PRO A 66 10.12 7.77 1.82
C PRO A 66 10.48 8.85 2.84
N PHE A 67 11.57 8.62 3.57
CA PHE A 67 12.16 9.52 4.56
C PHE A 67 11.29 9.85 5.77
N ILE A 68 10.36 8.98 6.13
CA ILE A 68 9.63 9.09 7.38
C ILE A 68 10.56 8.71 8.53
N LYS A 69 10.65 9.55 9.56
CA LYS A 69 11.40 9.21 10.79
C LYS A 69 10.64 8.17 11.60
N VAL A 70 11.39 7.25 12.21
CA VAL A 70 10.80 6.20 13.07
C VAL A 70 9.98 6.81 14.20
N GLU A 71 10.46 7.90 14.77
CA GLU A 71 9.82 8.61 15.91
C GLU A 71 8.48 9.23 15.54
N GLU A 72 8.33 9.68 14.29
CA GLU A 72 7.12 10.33 13.76
C GLU A 72 6.09 9.34 13.18
N LEU A 73 6.44 8.04 13.11
CA LEU A 73 5.62 7.02 12.43
C LEU A 73 4.19 6.91 12.99
N ALA A 74 4.01 7.07 14.29
CA ALA A 74 2.68 7.00 14.92
C ALA A 74 1.79 8.17 14.45
N GLU A 75 2.33 9.39 14.46
CA GLU A 75 1.64 10.59 13.99
C GLU A 75 1.30 10.51 12.50
N VAL A 76 2.24 10.00 11.70
CA VAL A 76 2.05 9.79 10.26
C VAL A 76 0.90 8.83 9.99
N LYS A 77 0.84 7.71 10.71
CA LYS A 77 -0.26 6.73 10.57
C LYS A 77 -1.61 7.33 10.97
N GLU A 78 -1.64 8.12 12.03
CA GLU A 78 -2.86 8.81 12.47
C GLU A 78 -3.33 9.84 11.43
N ALA A 79 -2.42 10.65 10.90
CA ALA A 79 -2.73 11.63 9.86
C ALA A 79 -3.27 10.97 8.59
N LEU A 80 -2.68 9.87 8.15
CA LEU A 80 -3.17 9.07 7.01
C LEU A 80 -4.55 8.46 7.28
N ALA A 81 -4.76 7.90 8.47
CA ALA A 81 -6.04 7.29 8.84
C ALA A 81 -7.18 8.31 8.86
N LYS A 82 -6.94 9.56 9.32
CA LYS A 82 -7.91 10.66 9.27
C LYS A 82 -8.38 10.96 7.83
N GLY A 83 -7.49 10.83 6.85
CA GLY A 83 -7.82 10.97 5.43
C GLY A 83 -8.26 9.67 4.75
N GLY A 84 -8.56 8.63 5.51
CA GLY A 84 -9.04 7.36 4.97
C GLY A 84 -7.97 6.51 4.25
N VAL A 85 -6.69 6.78 4.51
CA VAL A 85 -5.58 6.05 3.88
C VAL A 85 -4.95 5.09 4.88
N GLY A 86 -5.02 3.79 4.57
CA GLY A 86 -4.40 2.74 5.37
C GLY A 86 -2.93 2.52 5.06
N THR A 87 -2.21 1.90 5.99
CA THR A 87 -0.84 1.45 5.76
C THR A 87 -0.81 0.03 5.20
N GLY A 88 0.11 -0.23 4.29
CA GLY A 88 0.33 -1.55 3.71
C GLY A 88 0.98 -2.53 4.70
N VAL A 89 1.11 -3.75 4.28
CA VAL A 89 1.78 -4.81 5.05
C VAL A 89 2.97 -5.40 4.28
N CYS A 90 3.93 -5.91 5.01
CA CYS A 90 5.08 -6.63 4.48
C CYS A 90 5.33 -7.95 5.25
N GLY A 91 6.20 -8.80 4.70
CA GLY A 91 6.48 -10.12 5.29
C GLY A 91 5.56 -11.22 4.74
N PRO A 92 5.42 -12.36 5.44
CA PRO A 92 4.64 -13.52 5.03
C PRO A 92 3.14 -13.29 5.28
N ARG A 93 2.54 -12.41 4.49
CA ARG A 93 1.14 -11.99 4.60
C ARG A 93 0.50 -11.80 3.24
N VAL A 94 -0.82 -11.81 3.22
CA VAL A 94 -1.60 -11.38 2.06
C VAL A 94 -1.39 -9.88 1.84
N ARG A 95 -0.99 -9.51 0.62
CA ARG A 95 -0.72 -8.13 0.22
C ARG A 95 -1.98 -7.46 -0.31
N THR A 96 -1.99 -6.14 -0.34
CA THR A 96 -3.02 -5.35 -1.02
C THR A 96 -3.26 -5.86 -2.44
N VAL A 97 -4.51 -5.98 -2.83
CA VAL A 97 -4.92 -6.51 -4.14
C VAL A 97 -4.63 -5.50 -5.24
N THR A 98 -4.06 -5.97 -6.33
CA THR A 98 -3.91 -5.19 -7.56
C THR A 98 -5.04 -5.49 -8.53
N ALA A 99 -5.51 -4.52 -9.29
CA ALA A 99 -6.57 -4.72 -10.27
C ALA A 99 -6.38 -3.82 -11.50
N CYS A 100 -6.85 -4.27 -12.66
CA CYS A 100 -7.03 -3.35 -13.79
C CYS A 100 -8.27 -2.48 -13.56
N GLN A 101 -8.53 -1.50 -14.42
CA GLN A 101 -9.66 -0.57 -14.26
C GLN A 101 -11.05 -1.20 -14.46
N GLY A 102 -11.11 -2.37 -15.10
CA GLY A 102 -12.34 -3.13 -15.26
C GLY A 102 -13.41 -2.47 -16.16
N SER A 103 -14.62 -2.98 -16.08
CA SER A 103 -15.75 -2.56 -16.92
C SER A 103 -16.20 -1.11 -16.68
N GLU A 104 -15.87 -0.51 -15.55
CA GLU A 104 -16.20 0.88 -15.25
C GLU A 104 -15.51 1.88 -16.19
N VAL A 105 -14.30 1.55 -16.70
CA VAL A 105 -13.50 2.45 -17.50
C VAL A 105 -13.06 1.82 -18.83
N CYS A 106 -12.74 0.53 -18.81
CA CYS A 106 -12.19 -0.17 -19.98
C CYS A 106 -13.32 -0.68 -20.89
N PRO A 107 -13.38 -0.28 -22.18
CA PRO A 107 -14.41 -0.74 -23.10
C PRO A 107 -14.37 -2.25 -23.38
N SER A 108 -13.23 -2.92 -23.13
CA SER A 108 -13.06 -4.38 -23.23
C SER A 108 -13.23 -5.10 -21.89
N GLY A 109 -13.55 -4.39 -20.83
CA GLY A 109 -13.71 -4.96 -19.49
C GLY A 109 -15.02 -5.75 -19.37
N CYS A 110 -14.94 -7.01 -18.94
CA CYS A 110 -16.11 -7.89 -18.78
C CYS A 110 -16.63 -7.90 -17.34
N ILE A 111 -15.86 -7.45 -16.36
CA ILE A 111 -16.26 -7.44 -14.95
C ILE A 111 -15.80 -6.16 -14.25
N ASP A 112 -16.50 -5.82 -13.17
CA ASP A 112 -16.06 -4.79 -12.21
C ASP A 112 -14.93 -5.36 -11.34
N THR A 113 -13.72 -5.03 -11.72
CA THR A 113 -12.51 -5.51 -11.04
C THR A 113 -12.26 -4.80 -9.72
N TYR A 114 -12.69 -3.55 -9.59
CA TYR A 114 -12.45 -2.78 -8.36
C TYR A 114 -13.30 -3.30 -7.21
N THR A 115 -14.59 -3.54 -7.42
CA THR A 115 -15.47 -4.13 -6.41
C THR A 115 -14.94 -5.49 -5.97
N LEU A 116 -14.55 -6.36 -6.90
CA LEU A 116 -13.98 -7.66 -6.58
C LEU A 116 -12.65 -7.53 -5.81
N ALA A 117 -11.76 -6.61 -6.23
CA ALA A 117 -10.50 -6.37 -5.54
C ALA A 117 -10.73 -5.87 -4.10
N LYS A 118 -11.70 -5.00 -3.90
CA LYS A 118 -12.07 -4.49 -2.58
C LYS A 118 -12.60 -5.59 -1.66
N GLU A 119 -13.51 -6.44 -2.15
CA GLU A 119 -14.02 -7.58 -1.39
C GLU A 119 -12.90 -8.56 -0.99
N LEU A 120 -11.98 -8.85 -1.91
CA LEU A 120 -10.81 -9.70 -1.63
C LEU A 120 -9.88 -9.07 -0.60
N ASP A 121 -9.63 -7.77 -0.71
CA ASP A 121 -8.78 -7.04 0.22
C ASP A 121 -9.40 -7.01 1.62
N GLU A 122 -10.68 -6.65 1.76
CA GLU A 122 -11.41 -6.63 3.03
C GLU A 122 -11.41 -8.01 3.71
N ARG A 123 -11.48 -9.08 2.92
CA ARG A 123 -11.56 -10.45 3.42
C ARG A 123 -10.20 -11.04 3.81
N TYR A 124 -9.12 -10.67 3.10
CA TYR A 124 -7.84 -11.37 3.20
C TYR A 124 -6.64 -10.49 3.54
N PHE A 125 -6.70 -9.18 3.37
CA PHE A 125 -5.58 -8.28 3.60
C PHE A 125 -4.94 -8.49 4.98
N GLY A 126 -3.62 -8.57 5.00
CA GLY A 126 -2.84 -8.68 6.22
C GLY A 126 -2.84 -10.06 6.90
N ARG A 127 -3.61 -11.04 6.42
CA ARG A 127 -3.58 -12.41 6.98
C ARG A 127 -2.16 -12.96 6.97
N GLU A 128 -1.75 -13.54 8.09
CA GLU A 128 -0.47 -14.23 8.20
C GLU A 128 -0.50 -15.57 7.46
N LEU A 129 0.54 -15.84 6.71
CA LEU A 129 0.73 -17.06 5.93
C LEU A 129 2.18 -17.50 6.07
N PRO A 130 2.53 -18.76 5.76
CA PRO A 130 3.94 -19.19 5.73
C PRO A 130 4.79 -18.36 4.76
N HIS A 131 4.20 -17.91 3.65
CA HIS A 131 4.83 -17.07 2.62
C HIS A 131 3.92 -15.91 2.20
N LYS A 132 4.52 -14.89 1.55
CA LYS A 132 3.75 -13.76 0.98
C LYS A 132 2.80 -14.27 -0.11
N PHE A 133 1.57 -13.79 -0.07
CA PHE A 133 0.57 -14.06 -1.10
C PHE A 133 0.07 -12.75 -1.73
N LYS A 134 -0.25 -12.79 -3.01
CA LYS A 134 -0.65 -11.63 -3.79
C LYS A 134 -1.82 -12.00 -4.69
N PHE A 135 -2.89 -11.19 -4.63
CA PHE A 135 -3.98 -11.25 -5.61
C PHE A 135 -3.72 -10.24 -6.73
N GLY A 136 -4.15 -10.60 -7.92
CA GLY A 136 -4.30 -9.70 -9.06
C GLY A 136 -5.63 -9.98 -9.73
N VAL A 137 -6.42 -8.94 -10.02
CA VAL A 137 -7.73 -9.03 -10.65
C VAL A 137 -7.66 -8.40 -12.03
N THR A 138 -8.19 -9.10 -13.03
CA THR A 138 -8.24 -8.62 -14.41
C THR A 138 -9.63 -8.84 -15.00
N ALA A 139 -10.07 -7.91 -15.84
CA ALA A 139 -11.41 -7.93 -16.45
C ALA A 139 -11.50 -8.75 -17.74
N VAL A 140 -10.39 -9.32 -18.24
CA VAL A 140 -10.35 -10.05 -19.52
C VAL A 140 -9.68 -11.40 -19.36
N SER A 141 -10.21 -12.41 -20.08
CA SER A 141 -9.77 -13.80 -19.97
C SER A 141 -8.45 -14.11 -20.70
N TYR A 142 -8.06 -13.30 -21.67
CA TYR A 142 -6.85 -13.54 -22.47
C TYR A 142 -5.57 -12.95 -21.85
N THR A 143 -5.68 -12.31 -20.72
CA THR A 143 -4.52 -11.82 -19.99
C THR A 143 -3.86 -12.99 -19.28
N HIS A 144 -2.73 -13.46 -19.79
CA HIS A 144 -1.92 -14.44 -19.08
C HIS A 144 -1.31 -13.79 -17.85
N LEU A 145 -1.90 -14.03 -16.70
CA LEU A 145 -1.30 -13.73 -15.41
C LEU A 145 -0.13 -14.70 -15.19
N ARG A 146 1.03 -14.40 -15.76
CA ARG A 146 2.25 -15.03 -15.32
C ARG A 146 2.54 -14.53 -13.90
N ALA A 147 2.33 -15.40 -12.93
CA ALA A 147 2.92 -15.21 -11.62
C ALA A 147 4.45 -15.32 -11.79
N HIS A 148 5.14 -14.21 -11.68
CA HIS A 148 6.59 -14.14 -11.56
C HIS A 148 6.99 -14.15 -10.10
#